data_38367de42f97de015ac30f17d0af983a
#
_entry.id   38367de42f97de015ac30f17d0af983a
#
_cell.length_a   1.000
_cell.length_b   1.000
_cell.length_c   1.000
_cell.angle_alpha   90.00
_cell.angle_beta   90.00
_cell.angle_gamma   90.00
#
_symmetry.space_group_name_H-M   'P 1'
#
loop_
_entity.id
_entity.type
_entity.pdbx_description
1 polymer ?
#
loop_
_entity_poly.entity_id
_entity_poly.type
_entity_poly.pdbx_seq_one_letter_code
_entity_poly.pdbx_strand_id
1 'polypeptide(L)'
;IVGPLLARYGKGYIPKPGGDKIGRRRLDTHFIGFEKLGAKFVYDSKEEFYRVTAKQLKGVDIHLEEASVTGTANIIMTAVMAKGKTNIYNAACEPYLQQLCKMLNSMGAKITGVSSNLLHIEGVESLNGCNHRILPDMIEIGSFIGLAAITKSEITIKNVSYENLGLIPSVFSKLGIKMERQGDDIYIPAQESYEIQSFIDGSILTISDAPWPGFTPDLLSIILVVASQAKGSVLIHQKMFESRLFFVDKLIDMGAQIILCDPHRATVIGLNHHF
;
A
#
# COMPACT_ATOMS: atom_id res chain seq x y z
N ILE A 1 10.70 -5.44 10.94
CA ILE A 1 11.42 -6.42 11.81
C ILE A 1 11.96 -5.78 13.10
N VAL A 2 12.31 -4.50 13.13
CA VAL A 2 12.92 -3.86 14.30
C VAL A 2 11.96 -3.79 15.48
N GLY A 3 10.68 -3.53 15.23
CA GLY A 3 9.65 -3.50 16.26
C GLY A 3 9.63 -4.76 17.13
N PRO A 4 9.49 -5.96 16.55
CA PRO A 4 9.55 -7.21 17.30
C PRO A 4 10.90 -7.45 18.01
N LEU A 5 12.02 -7.05 17.40
CA LEU A 5 13.34 -7.18 18.04
C LEU A 5 13.44 -6.31 19.30
N LEU A 6 12.96 -5.06 19.22
CA LEU A 6 12.92 -4.16 20.37
C LEU A 6 11.99 -4.70 21.46
N ALA A 7 10.78 -5.14 21.08
CA ALA A 7 9.80 -5.66 22.02
C ALA A 7 10.33 -6.89 22.78
N ARG A 8 11.02 -7.81 22.09
CA ARG A 8 11.49 -9.07 22.65
C ARG A 8 12.85 -9.01 23.31
N TYR A 9 13.80 -8.28 22.71
CA TYR A 9 15.23 -8.31 23.10
C TYR A 9 15.73 -6.96 23.62
N GLY A 10 14.93 -5.91 23.54
CA GLY A 10 15.34 -4.55 23.91
C GLY A 10 16.41 -3.94 22.99
N LYS A 11 16.74 -4.59 21.89
CA LYS A 11 17.75 -4.11 20.94
C LYS A 11 17.48 -4.64 19.53
N GLY A 12 17.92 -3.87 18.54
CA GLY A 12 17.89 -4.24 17.13
C GLY A 12 18.94 -3.48 16.33
N TYR A 13 19.30 -4.00 15.17
CA TYR A 13 20.20 -3.38 14.21
C TYR A 13 19.49 -3.24 12.88
N ILE A 14 19.58 -2.07 12.27
CA ILE A 14 18.93 -1.77 10.98
C ILE A 14 20.01 -1.31 10.04
N PRO A 15 20.35 -2.09 8.99
CA PRO A 15 21.20 -1.59 7.92
C PRO A 15 20.49 -0.42 7.22
N LYS A 16 21.26 0.45 6.59
CA LYS A 16 20.69 1.50 5.74
C LYS A 16 19.80 0.85 4.67
N PRO A 17 18.48 1.15 4.64
CA PRO A 17 17.59 0.49 3.70
C PRO A 17 17.93 0.88 2.27
N GLY A 18 17.84 -0.10 1.37
CA GLY A 18 17.72 0.12 -0.06
C GLY A 18 16.27 0.34 -0.47
N GLY A 19 15.97 0.14 -1.75
CA GLY A 19 14.63 0.15 -2.33
C GLY A 19 14.57 0.86 -3.67
N ASP A 20 13.37 0.87 -4.27
CA ASP A 20 13.12 1.52 -5.54
C ASP A 20 13.31 3.03 -5.47
N LYS A 21 13.76 3.62 -6.58
CA LYS A 21 13.98 5.07 -6.71
C LYS A 21 12.67 5.78 -7.07
N ILE A 22 11.70 5.79 -6.16
CA ILE A 22 10.40 6.45 -6.33
C ILE A 22 10.28 7.77 -5.52
N GLY A 23 11.40 8.36 -5.14
CA GLY A 23 11.51 9.54 -4.30
C GLY A 23 12.22 9.25 -2.97
N ARG A 24 12.21 10.23 -2.08
CA ARG A 24 12.82 10.08 -0.75
C ARG A 24 11.99 9.11 0.10
N ARG A 25 12.66 8.12 0.67
CA ARG A 25 12.08 7.20 1.65
C ARG A 25 12.65 7.52 3.01
N ARG A 26 11.95 8.36 3.76
CA ARG A 26 12.35 8.72 5.11
C ARG A 26 12.03 7.56 6.07
N LEU A 27 12.93 7.35 7.03
CA LEU A 27 12.72 6.43 8.15
C LEU A 27 12.19 7.14 9.39
N ASP A 28 11.98 8.45 9.30
CA ASP A 28 11.62 9.30 10.43
C ASP A 28 10.40 8.77 11.18
N THR A 29 9.35 8.35 10.47
CA THR A 29 8.14 7.80 11.08
C THR A 29 8.44 6.60 11.98
N HIS A 30 9.33 5.70 11.56
CA HIS A 30 9.75 4.56 12.37
C HIS A 30 10.51 5.00 13.62
N PHE A 31 11.50 5.89 13.45
CA PHE A 31 12.37 6.34 14.53
C PHE A 31 11.60 7.18 15.56
N ILE A 32 10.77 8.12 15.10
CA ILE A 32 9.91 8.92 15.97
C ILE A 32 9.00 8.00 16.82
N GLY A 33 8.39 7.01 16.21
CA GLY A 33 7.55 6.04 16.93
C GLY A 33 8.34 5.27 17.99
N PHE A 34 9.53 4.76 17.64
CA PHE A 34 10.39 4.04 18.58
C PHE A 34 10.89 4.91 19.72
N GLU A 35 11.32 6.15 19.43
CA GLU A 35 11.77 7.11 20.45
C GLU A 35 10.67 7.46 21.43
N LYS A 36 9.45 7.72 20.94
CA LYS A 36 8.30 8.00 21.80
C LYS A 36 7.98 6.84 22.72
N LEU A 37 8.14 5.60 22.26
CA LEU A 37 8.00 4.39 23.08
C LEU A 37 9.17 4.16 24.05
N GLY A 38 10.22 5.00 24.02
CA GLY A 38 11.35 4.97 24.94
C GLY A 38 12.60 4.27 24.40
N ALA A 39 12.66 3.97 23.10
CA ALA A 39 13.87 3.49 22.47
C ALA A 39 14.85 4.64 22.17
N LYS A 40 16.14 4.29 22.05
CA LYS A 40 17.21 5.18 21.60
C LYS A 40 17.88 4.55 20.41
N PHE A 41 18.27 5.37 19.44
CA PHE A 41 19.04 4.89 18.31
C PHE A 41 20.29 5.74 18.07
N VAL A 42 21.31 5.07 17.53
CA VAL A 42 22.59 5.67 17.17
C VAL A 42 22.95 5.14 15.80
N TYR A 43 23.31 6.02 14.88
CA TYR A 43 23.86 5.62 13.59
C TYR A 43 25.34 5.35 13.72
N ASP A 44 25.75 4.15 13.31
CA ASP A 44 27.14 3.77 13.20
C ASP A 44 27.60 4.02 11.75
N SER A 45 28.39 5.09 11.56
CA SER A 45 28.84 5.49 10.23
C SER A 45 29.93 4.58 9.62
N LYS A 46 30.59 3.75 10.45
CA LYS A 46 31.61 2.81 9.96
C LYS A 46 30.97 1.54 9.39
N GLU A 47 29.95 1.06 10.09
CA GLU A 47 29.22 -0.18 9.74
C GLU A 47 27.95 0.09 8.94
N GLU A 48 27.63 1.37 8.69
CA GLU A 48 26.44 1.83 7.94
C GLU A 48 25.11 1.25 8.44
N PHE A 49 24.95 1.14 9.76
CA PHE A 49 23.69 0.69 10.35
C PHE A 49 23.23 1.59 11.51
N TYR A 50 21.93 1.49 11.81
CA TYR A 50 21.33 2.07 13.00
C TYR A 50 21.26 1.01 14.10
N ARG A 51 21.81 1.35 15.27
CA ARG A 51 21.62 0.57 16.50
C ARG A 51 20.44 1.16 17.26
N VAL A 52 19.45 0.32 17.54
CA VAL A 52 18.25 0.71 18.31
C VAL A 52 18.22 -0.07 19.61
N THR A 53 18.01 0.60 20.74
CA THR A 53 17.99 0.00 22.06
C THR A 53 16.87 0.57 22.92
N ALA A 54 16.24 -0.25 23.75
CA ALA A 54 15.27 0.16 24.75
C ALA A 54 15.52 -0.59 26.05
N LYS A 55 15.62 0.12 27.17
CA LYS A 55 15.65 -0.51 28.51
C LYS A 55 14.24 -0.96 28.92
N GLN A 56 13.26 -0.14 28.61
CA GLN A 56 11.85 -0.41 28.87
C GLN A 56 11.02 0.38 27.86
N LEU A 57 10.13 -0.32 27.16
CA LEU A 57 9.14 0.31 26.30
C LEU A 57 7.93 0.75 27.12
N LYS A 58 7.44 1.96 26.88
CA LYS A 58 6.29 2.56 27.57
C LYS A 58 5.27 3.05 26.56
N GLY A 59 4.01 2.74 26.81
CA GLY A 59 2.90 3.25 26.03
C GLY A 59 2.79 4.76 26.09
N VAL A 60 2.40 5.37 24.97
CA VAL A 60 2.32 6.83 24.78
C VAL A 60 1.42 7.16 23.59
N ASP A 61 0.96 8.41 23.51
CA ASP A 61 0.26 8.92 22.33
C ASP A 61 1.26 9.27 21.22
N ILE A 62 1.03 8.68 20.04
CA ILE A 62 1.89 8.84 18.85
C ILE A 62 1.04 9.44 17.73
N HIS A 63 1.39 10.64 17.29
CA HIS A 63 0.81 11.27 16.11
C HIS A 63 1.78 11.10 14.95
N LEU A 64 1.35 10.38 13.90
CA LEU A 64 2.14 10.19 12.69
C LEU A 64 1.90 11.36 11.73
N GLU A 65 2.98 11.92 11.21
CA GLU A 65 2.90 13.00 10.21
C GLU A 65 2.39 12.50 8.87
N GLU A 66 2.62 11.21 8.59
CA GLU A 66 2.13 10.51 7.41
C GLU A 66 1.54 9.14 7.79
N ALA A 67 0.56 8.67 7.04
CA ALA A 67 0.00 7.32 7.19
C ALA A 67 0.95 6.27 6.60
N SER A 68 2.14 6.14 7.19
CA SER A 68 3.16 5.19 6.75
C SER A 68 2.75 3.77 7.13
N VAL A 69 2.61 2.90 6.12
CA VAL A 69 2.25 1.48 6.31
C VAL A 69 3.28 0.75 7.16
N THR A 70 4.53 0.77 6.73
CA THR A 70 5.61 0.05 7.42
C THR A 70 5.98 0.69 8.75
N GLY A 71 5.85 2.02 8.86
CA GLY A 71 5.99 2.77 10.11
C GLY A 71 4.95 2.34 11.12
N THR A 72 3.67 2.36 10.73
CA THR A 72 2.54 1.90 11.56
C THR A 72 2.74 0.45 12.01
N ALA A 73 3.10 -0.46 11.09
CA ALA A 73 3.34 -1.87 11.40
C ALA A 73 4.43 -2.06 12.46
N ASN A 74 5.57 -1.37 12.30
CA ASN A 74 6.68 -1.46 13.25
C ASN A 74 6.29 -0.90 14.63
N ILE A 75 5.54 0.20 14.67
CA ILE A 75 5.08 0.79 15.93
C ILE A 75 4.08 -0.14 16.62
N ILE A 76 3.11 -0.72 15.91
CA ILE A 76 2.18 -1.71 16.45
C ILE A 76 2.94 -2.87 17.08
N MET A 77 3.86 -3.51 16.31
CA MET A 77 4.63 -4.66 16.78
C MET A 77 5.55 -4.33 17.97
N THR A 78 5.89 -3.07 18.19
CA THR A 78 6.65 -2.62 19.36
C THR A 78 5.71 -2.35 20.53
N ALA A 79 4.59 -1.67 20.29
CA ALA A 79 3.67 -1.19 21.30
C ALA A 79 2.90 -2.31 21.99
N VAL A 80 2.65 -3.44 21.31
CA VAL A 80 1.92 -4.59 21.90
C VAL A 80 2.58 -5.17 23.14
N MET A 81 3.88 -4.94 23.35
CA MET A 81 4.61 -5.35 24.55
C MET A 81 5.15 -4.14 25.35
N ALA A 82 4.75 -2.92 25.03
CA ALA A 82 5.11 -1.75 25.81
C ALA A 82 4.23 -1.64 27.06
N LYS A 83 4.81 -1.23 28.20
CA LYS A 83 4.06 -1.09 29.44
C LYS A 83 3.06 0.06 29.36
N GLY A 84 1.78 -0.22 29.55
CA GLY A 84 0.70 0.79 29.55
C GLY A 84 -0.04 0.83 28.21
N LYS A 85 -0.61 1.99 27.90
CA LYS A 85 -1.45 2.18 26.71
C LYS A 85 -0.74 3.03 25.66
N THR A 86 -0.86 2.65 24.40
CA THR A 86 -0.39 3.42 23.24
C THR A 86 -1.57 3.77 22.36
N ASN A 87 -1.71 5.03 21.99
CA ASN A 87 -2.65 5.46 20.95
C ASN A 87 -1.86 5.93 19.73
N ILE A 88 -2.19 5.41 18.56
CA ILE A 88 -1.54 5.82 17.30
C ILE A 88 -2.57 6.58 16.48
N TYR A 89 -2.32 7.86 16.27
CA TYR A 89 -3.14 8.75 15.44
C TYR A 89 -2.54 8.85 14.04
N ASN A 90 -3.39 8.93 13.03
CA ASN A 90 -3.03 8.90 11.62
C ASN A 90 -2.28 7.60 11.23
N ALA A 91 -2.67 6.49 11.86
CA ALA A 91 -2.17 5.17 11.51
C ALA A 91 -2.60 4.79 10.08
N ALA A 92 -1.75 4.10 9.34
CA ALA A 92 -2.16 3.42 8.12
C ALA A 92 -3.14 2.28 8.47
N CYS A 93 -4.15 2.05 7.63
CA CYS A 93 -5.21 1.09 7.90
C CYS A 93 -5.56 0.16 6.73
N GLU A 94 -4.60 -0.08 5.86
CA GLU A 94 -4.70 -1.02 4.75
C GLU A 94 -5.05 -2.44 5.25
N PRO A 95 -5.68 -3.27 4.42
CA PRO A 95 -6.12 -4.62 4.81
C PRO A 95 -5.01 -5.48 5.44
N TYR A 96 -3.78 -5.39 4.95
CA TYR A 96 -2.65 -6.13 5.50
C TYR A 96 -2.21 -5.62 6.89
N LEU A 97 -2.42 -4.35 7.22
CA LEU A 97 -2.23 -3.83 8.58
C LEU A 97 -3.34 -4.27 9.53
N GLN A 98 -4.59 -4.26 9.03
CA GLN A 98 -5.71 -4.81 9.78
C GLN A 98 -5.48 -6.30 10.07
N GLN A 99 -4.95 -7.04 9.08
CA GLN A 99 -4.57 -8.44 9.23
C GLN A 99 -3.49 -8.61 10.31
N LEU A 100 -2.44 -7.77 10.31
CA LEU A 100 -1.41 -7.78 11.35
C LEU A 100 -2.01 -7.60 12.74
N CYS A 101 -2.92 -6.62 12.90
CA CYS A 101 -3.61 -6.39 14.17
C CYS A 101 -4.45 -7.60 14.60
N LYS A 102 -5.20 -8.20 13.66
CA LYS A 102 -6.01 -9.41 13.92
C LYS A 102 -5.13 -10.60 14.33
N MET A 103 -4.00 -10.79 13.64
CA MET A 103 -3.02 -11.84 13.99
C MET A 103 -2.45 -11.61 15.39
N LEU A 104 -2.00 -10.40 15.69
CA LEU A 104 -1.47 -10.07 17.02
C LEU A 104 -2.54 -10.26 18.11
N ASN A 105 -3.78 -9.86 17.86
CA ASN A 105 -4.89 -10.09 18.80
C ASN A 105 -5.14 -11.59 19.02
N SER A 106 -5.05 -12.42 17.98
CA SER A 106 -5.15 -13.88 18.15
C SER A 106 -3.96 -14.49 18.93
N MET A 107 -2.82 -13.79 18.96
CA MET A 107 -1.66 -14.13 19.78
C MET A 107 -1.80 -13.64 21.24
N GLY A 108 -2.86 -12.89 21.57
CA GLY A 108 -3.11 -12.36 22.91
C GLY A 108 -2.82 -10.87 23.10
N ALA A 109 -2.50 -10.14 22.03
CA ALA A 109 -2.42 -8.69 22.08
C ALA A 109 -3.81 -8.05 22.30
N LYS A 110 -3.82 -6.79 22.71
CA LYS A 110 -5.04 -6.01 22.95
C LYS A 110 -5.02 -4.77 22.07
N ILE A 111 -5.47 -4.92 20.83
CA ILE A 111 -5.53 -3.83 19.83
C ILE A 111 -6.99 -3.60 19.47
N THR A 112 -7.44 -2.34 19.57
CA THR A 112 -8.76 -1.89 19.12
C THR A 112 -8.62 -0.74 18.14
N GLY A 113 -9.74 -0.33 17.49
CA GLY A 113 -9.69 0.66 16.41
C GLY A 113 -9.17 0.09 15.09
N VAL A 114 -9.04 -1.23 14.98
CA VAL A 114 -8.65 -1.90 13.73
C VAL A 114 -9.64 -1.53 12.62
N SER A 115 -9.15 -1.20 11.44
CA SER A 115 -9.87 -0.63 10.29
C SER A 115 -10.05 0.90 10.33
N SER A 116 -9.48 1.58 11.32
CA SER A 116 -9.45 3.03 11.36
C SER A 116 -8.02 3.57 11.42
N ASN A 117 -7.87 4.87 11.26
CA ASN A 117 -6.58 5.56 11.40
C ASN A 117 -6.25 5.92 12.86
N LEU A 118 -7.03 5.42 13.82
CA LEU A 118 -6.80 5.56 15.25
C LEU A 118 -6.76 4.19 15.90
N LEU A 119 -5.59 3.77 16.33
CA LEU A 119 -5.37 2.51 17.00
C LEU A 119 -5.14 2.71 18.49
N HIS A 120 -5.76 1.86 19.31
CA HIS A 120 -5.53 1.80 20.74
C HIS A 120 -4.92 0.44 21.08
N ILE A 121 -3.77 0.45 21.74
CA ILE A 121 -3.00 -0.74 22.07
C ILE A 121 -2.75 -0.73 23.58
N GLU A 122 -3.18 -1.78 24.26
CA GLU A 122 -2.79 -2.04 25.65
C GLU A 122 -1.69 -3.11 25.64
N GLY A 123 -0.53 -2.75 26.19
CA GLY A 123 0.62 -3.64 26.19
C GLY A 123 0.40 -4.87 27.06
N VAL A 124 0.94 -6.01 26.61
CA VAL A 124 0.89 -7.29 27.31
C VAL A 124 2.30 -7.79 27.64
N GLU A 125 2.41 -8.67 28.63
CA GLU A 125 3.71 -9.21 29.04
C GLU A 125 4.26 -10.27 28.09
N SER A 126 3.38 -11.01 27.43
CA SER A 126 3.76 -12.06 26.47
C SER A 126 2.71 -12.25 25.39
N LEU A 127 3.14 -12.79 24.26
CA LEU A 127 2.29 -13.23 23.16
C LEU A 127 2.42 -14.74 22.99
N ASN A 128 1.34 -15.40 22.59
CA ASN A 128 1.28 -16.83 22.30
C ASN A 128 1.44 -17.10 20.81
N GLY A 129 1.54 -18.39 20.44
CA GLY A 129 1.40 -18.79 19.04
C GLY A 129 -0.05 -18.67 18.56
N CYS A 130 -0.24 -18.59 17.24
CA CYS A 130 -1.56 -18.61 16.63
C CYS A 130 -1.55 -19.35 15.29
N ASN A 131 -2.73 -19.78 14.85
CA ASN A 131 -2.97 -20.15 13.46
C ASN A 131 -3.60 -18.95 12.74
N HIS A 132 -2.97 -18.48 11.67
CA HIS A 132 -3.44 -17.33 10.94
C HIS A 132 -3.27 -17.53 9.44
N ARG A 133 -4.35 -17.31 8.67
CA ARG A 133 -4.30 -17.34 7.21
C ARG A 133 -3.94 -15.95 6.70
N ILE A 134 -2.87 -15.86 5.92
CA ILE A 134 -2.45 -14.61 5.27
C ILE A 134 -3.43 -14.26 4.14
N LEU A 135 -3.75 -12.97 4.01
CA LEU A 135 -4.53 -12.45 2.90
C LEU A 135 -3.77 -12.61 1.57
N PRO A 136 -4.47 -12.80 0.46
CA PRO A 136 -3.85 -12.67 -0.86
C PRO A 136 -3.34 -11.23 -1.07
N ASP A 137 -2.32 -11.09 -1.89
CA ASP A 137 -1.77 -9.77 -2.23
C ASP A 137 -2.70 -9.06 -3.22
N MET A 138 -3.34 -7.98 -2.79
CA MET A 138 -4.24 -7.19 -3.62
C MET A 138 -3.53 -6.51 -4.80
N ILE A 139 -2.21 -6.24 -4.69
CA ILE A 139 -1.41 -5.65 -5.76
C ILE A 139 -1.17 -6.69 -6.86
N GLU A 140 -0.86 -7.91 -6.48
CA GLU A 140 -0.73 -9.03 -7.41
C GLU A 140 -2.05 -9.30 -8.14
N ILE A 141 -3.18 -9.31 -7.42
CA ILE A 141 -4.52 -9.45 -8.02
C ILE A 141 -4.77 -8.36 -9.06
N GLY A 142 -4.56 -7.08 -8.71
CA GLY A 142 -4.69 -5.97 -9.65
C GLY A 142 -3.77 -6.08 -10.86
N SER A 143 -2.55 -6.58 -10.67
CA SER A 143 -1.59 -6.82 -11.75
C SER A 143 -2.09 -7.90 -12.72
N PHE A 144 -2.68 -8.99 -12.22
CA PHE A 144 -3.28 -10.03 -13.06
C PHE A 144 -4.55 -9.57 -13.79
N ILE A 145 -5.36 -8.69 -13.18
CA ILE A 145 -6.48 -8.04 -13.88
C ILE A 145 -5.94 -7.22 -15.07
N GLY A 146 -4.91 -6.42 -14.83
CA GLY A 146 -4.25 -5.65 -15.88
C GLY A 146 -3.63 -6.53 -16.98
N LEU A 147 -2.98 -7.63 -16.60
CA LEU A 147 -2.40 -8.60 -17.54
C LEU A 147 -3.46 -9.19 -18.45
N ALA A 148 -4.58 -9.66 -17.91
CA ALA A 148 -5.69 -10.21 -18.70
C ALA A 148 -6.21 -9.20 -19.73
N ALA A 149 -6.36 -7.93 -19.31
CA ALA A 149 -6.82 -6.86 -20.20
C ALA A 149 -5.87 -6.62 -21.38
N ILE A 150 -4.56 -6.41 -21.11
CA ILE A 150 -3.59 -6.07 -22.17
C ILE A 150 -3.27 -7.26 -23.09
N THR A 151 -3.39 -8.49 -22.59
CA THR A 151 -3.18 -9.71 -23.39
C THR A 151 -4.45 -10.22 -24.06
N LYS A 152 -5.60 -9.57 -23.84
CA LYS A 152 -6.91 -9.94 -24.34
C LYS A 152 -7.29 -11.38 -24.01
N SER A 153 -6.84 -11.87 -22.86
CA SER A 153 -7.06 -13.23 -22.41
C SER A 153 -8.10 -13.29 -21.31
N GLU A 154 -8.67 -14.46 -21.11
CA GLU A 154 -9.53 -14.74 -19.96
C GLU A 154 -8.71 -15.29 -18.79
N ILE A 155 -9.09 -14.94 -17.58
CA ILE A 155 -8.48 -15.46 -16.37
C ILE A 155 -9.50 -15.53 -15.23
N THR A 156 -9.40 -16.58 -14.40
CA THR A 156 -10.07 -16.63 -13.10
C THR A 156 -9.04 -16.53 -11.99
N ILE A 157 -9.11 -15.47 -11.19
CA ILE A 157 -8.27 -15.29 -10.01
C ILE A 157 -9.05 -15.81 -8.80
N LYS A 158 -8.51 -16.85 -8.15
CA LYS A 158 -9.20 -17.55 -7.07
C LYS A 158 -8.83 -17.01 -5.69
N ASN A 159 -9.81 -17.05 -4.76
CA ASN A 159 -9.62 -16.70 -3.36
C ASN A 159 -9.04 -15.29 -3.19
N VAL A 160 -9.60 -14.32 -3.86
CA VAL A 160 -9.07 -12.93 -3.91
C VAL A 160 -9.32 -12.15 -2.62
N SER A 161 -10.09 -12.69 -1.68
CA SER A 161 -10.56 -11.96 -0.48
C SER A 161 -11.24 -10.64 -0.88
N TYR A 162 -12.29 -10.76 -1.70
CA TYR A 162 -12.92 -9.66 -2.44
C TYR A 162 -13.22 -8.43 -1.57
N GLU A 163 -13.64 -8.64 -0.33
CA GLU A 163 -13.97 -7.56 0.62
C GLU A 163 -12.75 -6.69 0.98
N ASN A 164 -11.53 -7.19 0.73
CA ASN A 164 -10.28 -6.49 1.02
C ASN A 164 -9.65 -5.84 -0.21
N LEU A 165 -10.30 -5.86 -1.38
CA LEU A 165 -9.78 -5.24 -2.61
C LEU A 165 -10.05 -3.74 -2.71
N GLY A 166 -10.95 -3.20 -1.88
CA GLY A 166 -11.31 -1.78 -1.88
C GLY A 166 -11.74 -1.28 -3.26
N LEU A 167 -11.09 -0.23 -3.76
CA LEU A 167 -11.42 0.39 -5.04
C LEU A 167 -10.84 -0.33 -6.27
N ILE A 168 -10.04 -1.38 -6.11
CA ILE A 168 -9.34 -2.03 -7.24
C ILE A 168 -10.33 -2.46 -8.34
N PRO A 169 -11.40 -3.24 -8.07
CA PRO A 169 -12.34 -3.63 -9.12
C PRO A 169 -13.02 -2.43 -9.78
N SER A 170 -13.43 -1.44 -8.99
CA SER A 170 -14.11 -0.24 -9.50
C SER A 170 -13.22 0.58 -10.43
N VAL A 171 -11.93 0.75 -10.10
CA VAL A 171 -10.99 1.52 -10.92
C VAL A 171 -10.72 0.81 -12.26
N PHE A 172 -10.51 -0.50 -12.26
CA PHE A 172 -10.37 -1.25 -13.51
C PHE A 172 -11.66 -1.24 -14.35
N SER A 173 -12.83 -1.30 -13.72
CA SER A 173 -14.12 -1.18 -14.40
C SER A 173 -14.29 0.17 -15.11
N LYS A 174 -13.76 1.27 -14.52
CA LYS A 174 -13.76 2.59 -15.17
C LYS A 174 -12.88 2.66 -16.42
N LEU A 175 -11.89 1.79 -16.55
CA LEU A 175 -11.13 1.62 -17.79
C LEU A 175 -11.86 0.75 -18.83
N GLY A 176 -13.08 0.26 -18.53
CA GLY A 176 -13.88 -0.58 -19.40
C GLY A 176 -13.59 -2.09 -19.28
N ILE A 177 -12.83 -2.49 -18.28
CA ILE A 177 -12.51 -3.91 -18.06
C ILE A 177 -13.70 -4.58 -17.37
N LYS A 178 -14.22 -5.63 -18.00
CA LYS A 178 -15.32 -6.45 -17.45
C LYS A 178 -14.76 -7.44 -16.45
N MET A 179 -15.44 -7.55 -15.33
CA MET A 179 -15.10 -8.49 -14.26
C MET A 179 -16.39 -9.04 -13.66
N GLU A 180 -16.40 -10.32 -13.36
CA GLU A 180 -17.52 -11.01 -12.72
C GLU A 180 -17.05 -11.59 -11.38
N ARG A 181 -17.73 -11.21 -10.31
CA ARG A 181 -17.50 -11.81 -9.00
C ARG A 181 -18.18 -13.17 -8.92
N GLN A 182 -17.43 -14.21 -8.65
CA GLN A 182 -17.90 -15.59 -8.49
C GLN A 182 -17.58 -16.07 -7.07
N GLY A 183 -18.41 -15.66 -6.08
CA GLY A 183 -18.11 -15.90 -4.67
C GLY A 183 -16.92 -15.05 -4.19
N ASP A 184 -15.81 -15.71 -3.85
CA ASP A 184 -14.53 -15.06 -3.51
C ASP A 184 -13.52 -15.08 -4.66
N ASP A 185 -13.96 -15.46 -5.87
CA ASP A 185 -13.15 -15.44 -7.09
C ASP A 185 -13.55 -14.26 -7.98
N ILE A 186 -12.65 -13.84 -8.87
CA ILE A 186 -12.91 -12.87 -9.93
C ILE A 186 -12.63 -13.54 -11.27
N TYR A 187 -13.63 -13.55 -12.14
CA TYR A 187 -13.49 -13.94 -13.53
C TYR A 187 -13.37 -12.69 -14.40
N ILE A 188 -12.34 -12.64 -15.22
CA ILE A 188 -12.10 -11.61 -16.22
C ILE A 188 -12.25 -12.27 -17.60
N PRO A 189 -13.31 -11.95 -18.37
CA PRO A 189 -13.48 -12.49 -19.71
C PRO A 189 -12.48 -11.88 -20.69
N ALA A 190 -12.13 -12.59 -21.74
CA ALA A 190 -11.37 -12.04 -22.85
C ALA A 190 -12.12 -10.86 -23.49
N GLN A 191 -11.42 -9.75 -23.75
CA GLN A 191 -11.98 -8.57 -24.38
C GLN A 191 -11.05 -8.09 -25.51
N GLU A 192 -11.56 -7.97 -26.72
CA GLU A 192 -10.80 -7.42 -27.86
C GLU A 192 -10.46 -5.93 -27.69
N SER A 193 -11.33 -5.20 -27.02
CA SER A 193 -11.11 -3.78 -26.73
C SER A 193 -11.89 -3.38 -25.47
N TYR A 194 -11.41 -2.34 -24.80
CA TYR A 194 -12.08 -1.74 -23.67
C TYR A 194 -11.98 -0.22 -23.77
N GLU A 195 -12.95 0.49 -23.19
CA GLU A 195 -13.13 1.94 -23.34
C GLU A 195 -13.22 2.62 -21.98
N ILE A 196 -12.41 3.68 -21.84
CA ILE A 196 -12.34 4.49 -20.64
C ILE A 196 -13.65 5.27 -20.48
N GLN A 197 -14.27 5.18 -19.31
CA GLN A 197 -15.46 5.95 -18.97
C GLN A 197 -15.11 7.42 -18.77
N SER A 198 -16.02 8.32 -19.12
CA SER A 198 -15.96 9.72 -18.71
C SER A 198 -16.64 9.91 -17.36
N PHE A 199 -16.43 11.07 -16.72
CA PHE A 199 -17.28 11.50 -15.62
C PHE A 199 -18.73 11.74 -16.10
N ILE A 200 -19.67 11.85 -15.18
CA ILE A 200 -21.10 12.04 -15.48
C ILE A 200 -21.36 13.30 -16.33
N ASP A 201 -20.53 14.33 -16.15
CA ASP A 201 -20.57 15.59 -16.91
C ASP A 201 -19.84 15.53 -18.27
N GLY A 202 -19.33 14.35 -18.65
CA GLY A 202 -18.57 14.13 -19.88
C GLY A 202 -17.10 14.54 -19.80
N SER A 203 -16.61 15.05 -18.68
CA SER A 203 -15.20 15.39 -18.51
C SER A 203 -14.29 14.17 -18.44
N ILE A 204 -13.01 14.39 -18.70
CA ILE A 204 -11.98 13.34 -18.72
C ILE A 204 -11.85 12.73 -17.33
N LEU A 205 -11.90 11.38 -17.28
CA LEU A 205 -11.71 10.62 -16.06
C LEU A 205 -10.35 10.94 -15.41
N THR A 206 -10.35 11.13 -14.11
CA THR A 206 -9.12 11.23 -13.31
C THR A 206 -9.06 10.06 -12.36
N ILE A 207 -7.94 9.34 -12.37
CA ILE A 207 -7.61 8.28 -11.41
C ILE A 207 -6.44 8.76 -10.55
N SER A 208 -6.64 8.79 -9.24
CA SER A 208 -5.59 9.20 -8.30
C SER A 208 -5.44 8.21 -7.17
N ASP A 209 -4.20 8.10 -6.66
CA ASP A 209 -3.93 7.35 -5.45
C ASP A 209 -4.30 8.15 -4.18
N ALA A 210 -4.52 7.42 -3.12
CA ALA A 210 -4.73 7.95 -1.78
C ALA A 210 -4.50 6.85 -0.73
N PRO A 211 -4.24 7.21 0.54
CA PRO A 211 -4.25 6.23 1.64
C PRO A 211 -5.56 5.45 1.66
N TRP A 212 -5.50 4.21 2.13
CA TRP A 212 -6.69 3.37 2.28
C TRP A 212 -7.84 4.09 3.04
N PRO A 213 -9.09 4.00 2.60
CA PRO A 213 -9.62 3.14 1.53
C PRO A 213 -9.54 3.72 0.11
N GLY A 214 -8.72 4.72 -0.13
CA GLY A 214 -8.44 5.22 -1.47
C GLY A 214 -7.72 4.19 -2.35
N PHE A 215 -7.49 4.56 -3.61
CA PHE A 215 -6.83 3.66 -4.56
C PHE A 215 -5.32 3.56 -4.25
N THR A 216 -4.82 2.33 -4.21
CA THR A 216 -3.42 2.08 -3.86
C THR A 216 -2.43 2.64 -4.88
N PRO A 217 -1.37 3.34 -4.42
CA PRO A 217 -0.35 3.90 -5.32
C PRO A 217 0.40 2.84 -6.11
N ASP A 218 0.51 1.61 -5.60
CA ASP A 218 1.27 0.54 -6.23
C ASP A 218 0.65 0.06 -7.55
N LEU A 219 -0.64 0.23 -7.74
CA LEU A 219 -1.34 -0.13 -8.98
C LEU A 219 -1.45 1.03 -9.99
N LEU A 220 -1.07 2.26 -9.66
CA LEU A 220 -1.16 3.36 -10.62
C LEU A 220 -0.33 3.14 -11.89
N SER A 221 0.85 2.52 -11.76
CA SER A 221 1.68 2.16 -12.91
C SER A 221 0.99 1.12 -13.81
N ILE A 222 0.33 0.12 -13.21
CA ILE A 222 -0.44 -0.88 -13.95
C ILE A 222 -1.62 -0.23 -14.65
N ILE A 223 -2.39 0.62 -13.93
CA ILE A 223 -3.50 1.38 -14.52
C ILE A 223 -3.05 2.23 -15.70
N LEU A 224 -1.89 2.88 -15.61
CA LEU A 224 -1.34 3.70 -16.69
C LEU A 224 -1.02 2.86 -17.93
N VAL A 225 -0.37 1.71 -17.75
CA VAL A 225 -0.08 0.76 -18.84
C VAL A 225 -1.38 0.25 -19.47
N VAL A 226 -2.35 -0.18 -18.66
CA VAL A 226 -3.64 -0.66 -19.13
C VAL A 226 -4.39 0.44 -19.90
N ALA A 227 -4.40 1.67 -19.38
CA ALA A 227 -5.04 2.81 -20.03
C ALA A 227 -4.42 3.15 -21.38
N SER A 228 -3.11 2.94 -21.58
CA SER A 228 -2.45 3.17 -22.86
C SER A 228 -2.95 2.27 -23.99
N GLN A 229 -3.60 1.15 -23.64
CA GLN A 229 -4.19 0.19 -24.59
C GLN A 229 -5.73 0.28 -24.66
N ALA A 230 -6.35 1.16 -23.86
CA ALA A 230 -7.78 1.41 -23.88
C ALA A 230 -8.17 2.41 -24.99
N LYS A 231 -9.45 2.50 -25.33
CA LYS A 231 -9.99 3.63 -26.09
C LYS A 231 -10.32 4.78 -25.13
N GLY A 232 -10.05 6.03 -25.55
CA GLY A 232 -10.34 7.22 -24.73
C GLY A 232 -9.12 7.77 -24.02
N SER A 233 -9.34 8.68 -23.08
CA SER A 233 -8.27 9.37 -22.36
C SER A 233 -8.54 9.39 -20.86
N VAL A 234 -7.46 9.38 -20.07
CA VAL A 234 -7.52 9.46 -18.61
C VAL A 234 -6.36 10.27 -18.06
N LEU A 235 -6.63 11.07 -17.04
CA LEU A 235 -5.60 11.73 -16.25
C LEU A 235 -5.22 10.82 -15.06
N ILE A 236 -3.97 10.42 -14.99
CA ILE A 236 -3.38 9.74 -13.86
C ILE A 236 -2.74 10.77 -12.94
N HIS A 237 -3.14 10.81 -11.68
CA HIS A 237 -2.63 11.74 -10.69
C HIS A 237 -2.06 10.99 -9.50
N GLN A 238 -0.74 10.89 -9.45
CA GLN A 238 0.02 10.29 -8.37
C GLN A 238 0.27 11.33 -7.27
N LYS A 239 -0.29 11.12 -6.07
CA LYS A 239 -0.25 12.08 -4.97
C LYS A 239 0.72 11.69 -3.85
N MET A 240 0.97 10.39 -3.67
CA MET A 240 1.62 9.87 -2.48
C MET A 240 3.15 9.80 -2.58
N PHE A 241 3.74 9.90 -3.78
CA PHE A 241 5.19 9.80 -3.98
C PHE A 241 5.72 10.90 -4.90
N GLU A 242 7.00 11.25 -4.73
CA GLU A 242 7.63 12.37 -5.46
C GLU A 242 7.93 12.04 -6.93
N SER A 243 8.23 10.79 -7.27
CA SER A 243 8.78 10.43 -8.60
C SER A 243 8.32 9.08 -9.12
N ARG A 244 7.06 8.70 -8.85
CA ARG A 244 6.59 7.36 -9.25
C ARG A 244 6.28 7.25 -10.75
N LEU A 245 6.13 8.37 -11.47
CA LEU A 245 5.86 8.39 -12.90
C LEU A 245 7.13 8.42 -13.78
N PHE A 246 8.32 8.23 -13.21
CA PHE A 246 9.61 8.27 -13.95
C PHE A 246 9.71 7.25 -15.10
N PHE A 247 8.95 6.16 -15.05
CA PHE A 247 8.94 5.12 -16.09
C PHE A 247 8.15 5.52 -17.34
N VAL A 248 7.36 6.59 -17.29
CA VAL A 248 6.49 7.04 -18.39
C VAL A 248 7.29 7.34 -19.65
N ASP A 249 8.51 7.90 -19.52
CA ASP A 249 9.39 8.15 -20.66
C ASP A 249 9.66 6.87 -21.47
N LYS A 250 9.80 5.72 -20.78
CA LYS A 250 10.01 4.43 -21.44
C LYS A 250 8.78 3.95 -22.21
N LEU A 251 7.59 4.23 -21.71
CA LEU A 251 6.35 3.91 -22.43
C LEU A 251 6.19 4.82 -23.65
N ILE A 252 6.57 6.10 -23.55
CA ILE A 252 6.60 7.03 -24.71
C ILE A 252 7.58 6.52 -25.77
N ASP A 253 8.80 6.11 -25.37
CA ASP A 253 9.79 5.50 -26.27
C ASP A 253 9.24 4.23 -26.98
N MET A 254 8.33 3.50 -26.34
CA MET A 254 7.63 2.33 -26.90
C MET A 254 6.43 2.69 -27.78
N GLY A 255 6.12 3.99 -27.95
CA GLY A 255 5.04 4.48 -28.80
C GLY A 255 3.73 4.81 -28.06
N ALA A 256 3.69 4.75 -26.71
CA ALA A 256 2.50 5.16 -25.98
C ALA A 256 2.28 6.68 -26.09
N GLN A 257 1.03 7.08 -26.30
CA GLN A 257 0.65 8.49 -26.35
C GLN A 257 0.35 9.01 -24.95
N ILE A 258 1.35 9.59 -24.32
CA ILE A 258 1.25 10.10 -22.94
C ILE A 258 1.80 11.52 -22.90
N ILE A 259 1.06 12.41 -22.27
CA ILE A 259 1.52 13.77 -21.94
C ILE A 259 1.87 13.80 -20.46
N LEU A 260 3.16 13.91 -20.15
CA LEU A 260 3.61 14.11 -18.78
C LEU A 260 3.42 15.58 -18.43
N CYS A 261 2.39 15.89 -17.62
CA CYS A 261 2.04 17.27 -17.27
C CYS A 261 3.02 17.84 -16.24
N ASP A 262 3.41 17.02 -15.28
CA ASP A 262 4.38 17.31 -14.22
C ASP A 262 4.83 15.98 -13.57
N PRO A 263 5.71 15.97 -12.53
CA PRO A 263 6.17 14.74 -11.87
C PRO A 263 5.06 13.87 -11.29
N HIS A 264 3.86 14.43 -11.08
CA HIS A 264 2.74 13.79 -10.42
C HIS A 264 1.56 13.46 -11.33
N ARG A 265 1.49 14.07 -12.53
CA ARG A 265 0.34 13.97 -13.42
C ARG A 265 0.73 13.60 -14.85
N ALA A 266 0.06 12.60 -15.36
CA ALA A 266 0.21 12.16 -16.75
C ALA A 266 -1.17 11.97 -17.39
N THR A 267 -1.39 12.58 -18.56
CA THR A 267 -2.56 12.31 -19.39
C THR A 267 -2.22 11.21 -20.35
N VAL A 268 -2.92 10.10 -20.26
CA VAL A 268 -2.80 8.97 -21.16
C VAL A 268 -3.86 9.11 -22.24
N ILE A 269 -3.46 9.09 -23.50
CA ILE A 269 -4.32 9.05 -24.68
C ILE A 269 -4.22 7.62 -25.20
N GLY A 270 -5.26 6.85 -24.98
CA GLY A 270 -5.28 5.44 -25.38
C GLY A 270 -5.40 5.27 -26.90
N LEU A 271 -5.46 4.02 -27.34
CA LEU A 271 -5.51 3.69 -28.75
C LEU A 271 -6.78 4.26 -29.41
N ASN A 272 -6.64 5.30 -30.21
CA ASN A 272 -7.69 5.74 -31.14
C ASN A 272 -7.60 4.84 -32.39
N HIS A 273 -8.45 3.80 -32.45
CA HIS A 273 -8.55 2.97 -33.65
C HIS A 273 -9.19 3.75 -34.80
N HIS A 274 -8.40 4.53 -35.48
CA HIS A 274 -8.62 4.97 -36.85
C HIS A 274 -7.27 4.96 -37.58
N PHE A 275 -6.74 3.75 -37.74
CA PHE A 275 -5.73 3.43 -38.76
C PHE A 275 -6.04 2.08 -39.35
#